data_f6f19032e01a36230171f5e5508b3773
#
_entry.id   f6f19032e01a36230171f5e5508b3773
#
_cell.length_a   1.000
_cell.length_b   1.000
_cell.length_c   1.000
_cell.angle_alpha   90.00
_cell.angle_beta   90.00
_cell.angle_gamma   90.00
#
_symmetry.space_group_name_H-M   'P 1'
#
loop_
_entity.id
_entity.type
_entity.pdbx_description
1 polymer ?
#
loop_
_entity_poly.entity_id
_entity_poly.type
_entity_poly.pdbx_seq_one_letter_code
_entity_poly.pdbx_strand_id
1 'polypeptide(L)'
;MSEQVFHKAQIAPQPGTFAAPGASVAAITILPVSEAIAIELDRASQYPAEDYGRNVKNHAGRGYHGTRGSSFSAPGELTFEQAMYLLEQNFAGSIIPTGTGPWTWVYPFEAVAPTLVPYIWEAGTETSQDQYEAAGCLIDELTLGFDDLEAPGAHPWTFDASVMGLTREAAALTASLSSTAVETMQGHLTVLKEGSTATAFASLSELTGSLVSFSATFRRSLVRRLYGGTTDVAGGWGFSDKGVGEITAKVRVSATSKSNIHDAWNTSGASLGEKRWRLSVVGTTTNLMHLDLRFGMFAVPVGERDGERVYEVSGEIVDDTTLNAPAQVTVVSALVSDLTP
;
A
#
# COMPACT_ATOMS: atom_id res chain seq x y z
N MET A 1 5.51 -13.64 -34.83
CA MET A 1 4.64 -13.77 -33.65
C MET A 1 5.45 -13.22 -32.48
N SER A 2 5.02 -12.13 -31.86
CA SER A 2 5.65 -11.67 -30.63
C SER A 2 5.28 -12.68 -29.55
N GLU A 3 6.26 -13.34 -28.93
CA GLU A 3 6.01 -14.10 -27.72
C GLU A 3 5.38 -13.16 -26.68
N GLN A 4 4.20 -13.53 -26.20
CA GLN A 4 3.60 -12.84 -25.09
C GLN A 4 4.38 -13.25 -23.83
N VAL A 5 5.20 -12.34 -23.32
CA VAL A 5 5.97 -12.58 -22.11
C VAL A 5 5.05 -12.29 -20.92
N PHE A 6 4.72 -13.31 -20.16
CA PHE A 6 3.94 -13.15 -18.93
C PHE A 6 4.87 -12.77 -17.79
N HIS A 7 4.58 -11.65 -17.16
CA HIS A 7 5.22 -11.23 -15.93
C HIS A 7 4.44 -11.76 -14.73
N LYS A 8 5.16 -12.25 -13.74
CA LYS A 8 4.58 -12.72 -12.48
C LYS A 8 5.19 -11.95 -11.30
N ALA A 9 4.37 -11.65 -10.33
CA ALA A 9 4.79 -11.21 -9.01
C ALA A 9 4.23 -12.19 -7.97
N GLN A 10 5.09 -12.73 -7.15
CA GLN A 10 4.76 -13.74 -6.13
C GLN A 10 5.30 -13.27 -4.80
N ILE A 11 4.55 -13.51 -3.72
CA ILE A 11 4.93 -13.04 -2.39
C ILE A 11 4.69 -14.11 -1.31
N ALA A 12 5.43 -14.00 -0.22
CA ALA A 12 5.16 -14.70 1.04
C ALA A 12 5.63 -13.89 2.24
N PRO A 13 4.99 -14.02 3.40
CA PRO A 13 5.53 -13.48 4.64
C PRO A 13 6.87 -14.17 4.98
N GLN A 14 7.82 -13.39 5.45
CA GLN A 14 9.13 -13.90 5.85
C GLN A 14 9.12 -14.23 7.35
N PRO A 15 9.31 -15.48 7.76
CA PRO A 15 9.29 -15.84 9.16
C PRO A 15 10.47 -15.24 9.93
N GLY A 16 10.19 -14.71 11.10
CA GLY A 16 11.18 -14.22 12.06
C GLY A 16 11.48 -12.71 11.93
N THR A 17 12.10 -12.19 12.98
CA THR A 17 12.59 -10.83 13.02
C THR A 17 13.70 -10.66 11.99
N PHE A 18 13.46 -9.87 10.94
CA PHE A 18 14.45 -9.44 9.94
C PHE A 18 15.58 -10.47 9.74
N ALA A 19 15.18 -11.69 9.43
CA ALA A 19 16.10 -12.82 9.32
C ALA A 19 17.18 -12.52 8.30
N ALA A 20 18.32 -13.13 8.51
CA ALA A 20 19.47 -13.01 7.62
C ALA A 20 19.03 -13.13 6.15
N PRO A 21 19.55 -12.25 5.27
CA PRO A 21 19.31 -12.33 3.83
C PRO A 21 19.63 -13.74 3.34
N GLY A 22 18.75 -14.32 2.55
CA GLY A 22 18.98 -15.66 1.98
C GLY A 22 18.25 -16.82 2.69
N ALA A 23 17.36 -16.56 3.65
CA ALA A 23 16.39 -17.56 4.04
C ALA A 23 15.35 -17.66 2.90
N SER A 24 15.58 -18.56 1.96
CA SER A 24 14.66 -18.80 0.85
C SER A 24 13.35 -19.34 1.41
N VAL A 25 12.33 -18.50 1.40
CA VAL A 25 10.96 -18.88 1.70
C VAL A 25 10.24 -18.97 0.35
N ALA A 26 9.56 -20.07 0.10
CA ALA A 26 8.78 -20.20 -1.12
C ALA A 26 7.60 -19.21 -1.10
N ALA A 27 7.34 -18.52 -2.20
CA ALA A 27 6.16 -17.68 -2.34
C ALA A 27 4.87 -18.51 -2.17
N ILE A 28 3.85 -17.90 -1.60
CA ILE A 28 2.56 -18.57 -1.30
C ILE A 28 1.42 -18.08 -2.20
N THR A 29 1.55 -16.90 -2.79
CA THR A 29 0.50 -16.33 -3.64
C THR A 29 1.07 -15.53 -4.81
N ILE A 30 0.29 -15.43 -5.89
CA ILE A 30 0.57 -14.59 -7.05
C ILE A 30 -0.28 -13.33 -6.92
N LEU A 31 0.34 -12.16 -7.00
CA LEU A 31 -0.37 -10.87 -6.98
C LEU A 31 -0.84 -10.48 -8.39
N PRO A 32 -2.03 -9.89 -8.53
CA PRO A 32 -2.54 -9.39 -9.81
C PRO A 32 -1.93 -8.02 -10.13
N VAL A 33 -0.66 -8.01 -10.52
CA VAL A 33 0.04 -6.80 -10.93
C VAL A 33 -0.34 -6.42 -12.36
N SER A 34 -0.52 -5.12 -12.60
CA SER A 34 -0.90 -4.58 -13.92
C SER A 34 0.30 -4.36 -14.84
N GLU A 35 1.50 -4.28 -14.29
CA GLU A 35 2.74 -4.03 -15.02
C GLU A 35 3.86 -4.98 -14.57
N ALA A 36 4.89 -5.09 -15.41
CA ALA A 36 6.09 -5.83 -15.06
C ALA A 36 6.84 -5.17 -13.90
N ILE A 37 7.10 -5.93 -12.85
CA ILE A 37 7.90 -5.46 -11.72
C ILE A 37 9.38 -5.65 -12.05
N ALA A 38 10.13 -4.55 -12.06
CA ALA A 38 11.59 -4.56 -12.13
C ALA A 38 12.17 -4.36 -10.74
N ILE A 39 12.63 -5.43 -10.11
CA ILE A 39 13.32 -5.33 -8.82
C ILE A 39 14.73 -4.76 -9.07
N GLU A 40 14.94 -3.51 -8.66
CA GLU A 40 16.22 -2.83 -8.84
C GLU A 40 17.16 -3.10 -7.65
N LEU A 41 18.44 -3.24 -7.95
CA LEU A 41 19.49 -3.32 -6.92
C LEU A 41 19.91 -1.91 -6.53
N ASP A 42 19.57 -1.52 -5.33
CA ASP A 42 20.05 -0.28 -4.72
C ASP A 42 21.44 -0.52 -4.10
N ARG A 43 22.46 -0.15 -4.84
CA ARG A 43 23.86 -0.34 -4.45
C ARG A 43 24.67 0.91 -4.74
N ALA A 44 25.14 1.55 -3.69
CA ALA A 44 26.13 2.62 -3.80
C ALA A 44 27.55 2.03 -3.81
N SER A 45 28.30 2.31 -4.86
CA SER A 45 29.75 2.05 -4.90
C SER A 45 30.47 3.38 -4.76
N GLN A 46 31.37 3.48 -3.80
CA GLN A 46 32.15 4.69 -3.59
C GLN A 46 33.63 4.40 -3.74
N TYR A 47 34.31 5.34 -4.36
CA TYR A 47 35.78 5.36 -4.42
C TYR A 47 36.30 6.45 -3.49
N PRO A 48 37.43 6.24 -2.78
CA PRO A 48 37.99 7.27 -1.94
C PRO A 48 38.29 8.55 -2.74
N ALA A 49 37.89 9.70 -2.23
CA ALA A 49 38.10 11.00 -2.90
C ALA A 49 39.60 11.31 -3.14
N GLU A 50 40.46 10.73 -2.34
CA GLU A 50 41.93 10.82 -2.47
C GLU A 50 42.46 10.25 -3.78
N ASP A 51 41.77 9.29 -4.38
CA ASP A 51 42.18 8.70 -5.65
C ASP A 51 41.91 9.64 -6.83
N TYR A 52 40.99 10.59 -6.71
CA TYR A 52 40.74 11.63 -7.70
C TYR A 52 41.92 12.64 -7.76
N GLY A 53 42.57 12.93 -6.63
CA GLY A 53 43.72 13.84 -6.56
C GLY A 53 45.01 13.25 -7.11
N ARG A 54 45.08 11.93 -7.28
CA ARG A 54 46.28 11.22 -7.77
C ARG A 54 46.25 10.88 -9.26
N ASN A 55 45.24 11.30 -9.97
CA ASN A 55 45.05 11.03 -11.41
C ASN A 55 45.08 9.54 -11.79
N VAL A 56 44.74 8.65 -10.84
CA VAL A 56 44.72 7.20 -11.04
C VAL A 56 43.31 6.75 -11.24
N LYS A 57 42.97 6.39 -12.47
CA LYS A 57 41.63 6.05 -12.89
C LYS A 57 41.14 4.67 -12.48
N ASN A 58 41.88 3.82 -11.84
CA ASN A 58 41.41 2.49 -11.38
C ASN A 58 42.37 1.90 -10.35
N HIS A 59 42.04 2.01 -9.08
CA HIS A 59 42.63 1.13 -8.08
C HIS A 59 41.71 -0.08 -7.87
N ALA A 60 42.00 -1.17 -8.58
CA ALA A 60 41.38 -2.46 -8.25
C ALA A 60 41.66 -2.76 -6.76
N GLY A 61 40.58 -2.87 -5.99
CA GLY A 61 40.66 -3.19 -4.56
C GLY A 61 40.48 -2.04 -3.57
N ARG A 62 40.34 -0.78 -4.02
CA ARG A 62 40.08 0.37 -3.13
C ARG A 62 38.65 0.89 -3.14
N GLY A 63 37.82 0.40 -4.06
CA GLY A 63 36.40 0.67 -4.04
C GLY A 63 35.74 -0.04 -2.85
N TYR A 64 34.92 0.68 -2.10
CA TYR A 64 34.04 0.06 -1.11
C TYR A 64 32.61 0.14 -1.56
N HIS A 65 31.85 -0.90 -1.24
CA HIS A 65 30.43 -0.95 -1.51
C HIS A 65 29.69 -0.36 -0.33
N GLY A 66 28.74 0.54 -0.64
CA GLY A 66 27.76 0.97 0.33
C GLY A 66 26.74 -0.16 0.62
N THR A 67 25.70 0.19 1.34
CA THR A 67 24.57 -0.71 1.61
C THR A 67 24.01 -1.30 0.34
N ARG A 68 23.66 -2.57 0.41
CA ARG A 68 22.82 -3.23 -0.58
C ARG A 68 21.36 -3.14 -0.14
N GLY A 69 20.47 -3.09 -1.09
CA GLY A 69 19.05 -3.18 -0.90
C GLY A 69 18.35 -3.31 -2.24
N SER A 70 17.04 -3.38 -2.23
CA SER A 70 16.23 -3.35 -3.43
C SER A 70 15.11 -2.33 -3.29
N SER A 71 14.67 -1.77 -4.40
CA SER A 71 13.50 -0.90 -4.49
C SER A 71 12.77 -1.15 -5.79
N PHE A 72 11.44 -1.10 -5.75
CA PHE A 72 10.60 -1.28 -6.94
C PHE A 72 9.19 -0.79 -6.66
N SER A 73 8.44 -0.50 -7.73
CA SER A 73 7.00 -0.24 -7.68
C SER A 73 6.23 -1.47 -8.11
N ALA A 74 5.10 -1.72 -7.47
CA ALA A 74 4.19 -2.81 -7.77
C ALA A 74 2.75 -2.28 -7.85
N PRO A 75 2.29 -1.84 -9.03
CA PRO A 75 0.91 -1.49 -9.26
C PRO A 75 0.06 -2.72 -9.60
N GLY A 76 -1.20 -2.73 -9.16
CA GLY A 76 -2.10 -3.84 -9.45
C GLY A 76 -3.54 -3.61 -9.05
N GLU A 77 -4.38 -4.61 -9.32
CA GLU A 77 -5.77 -4.60 -8.87
C GLU A 77 -5.87 -5.12 -7.44
N LEU A 78 -6.73 -4.48 -6.64
CA LEU A 78 -6.95 -4.87 -5.25
C LEU A 78 -8.06 -5.93 -5.16
N THR A 79 -7.75 -7.05 -4.50
CA THR A 79 -8.68 -8.15 -4.26
C THR A 79 -8.94 -8.33 -2.79
N PHE A 80 -10.11 -8.89 -2.42
CA PHE A 80 -10.45 -9.11 -1.01
C PHE A 80 -9.51 -10.11 -0.33
N GLU A 81 -9.01 -11.10 -1.08
CA GLU A 81 -8.18 -12.17 -0.56
C GLU A 81 -6.70 -11.76 -0.42
N GLN A 82 -6.27 -10.77 -1.19
CA GLN A 82 -4.85 -10.40 -1.26
C GLN A 82 -4.51 -9.05 -0.64
N ALA A 83 -5.52 -8.22 -0.36
CA ALA A 83 -5.32 -6.93 0.30
C ALA A 83 -4.54 -7.05 1.62
N MET A 84 -4.76 -8.14 2.36
CA MET A 84 -4.14 -8.40 3.66
C MET A 84 -2.62 -8.45 3.57
N TYR A 85 -2.06 -9.06 2.52
CA TYR A 85 -0.61 -9.15 2.32
C TYR A 85 0.05 -7.77 2.15
N LEU A 86 -0.64 -6.83 1.50
CA LEU A 86 -0.15 -5.45 1.34
C LEU A 86 -0.28 -4.66 2.65
N LEU A 87 -1.39 -4.86 3.36
CA LEU A 87 -1.66 -4.18 4.62
C LEU A 87 -0.70 -4.58 5.74
N GLU A 88 -0.28 -5.85 5.81
CA GLU A 88 0.73 -6.31 6.76
C GLU A 88 2.10 -5.67 6.58
N GLN A 89 2.43 -5.29 5.36
CA GLN A 89 3.70 -4.64 5.03
C GLN A 89 3.69 -3.12 5.24
N ASN A 90 2.50 -2.48 5.33
CA ASN A 90 2.39 -1.03 5.44
C ASN A 90 1.56 -0.55 6.63
N PHE A 91 0.48 -1.22 7.04
CA PHE A 91 -0.41 -0.79 8.11
C PHE A 91 0.00 -1.36 9.47
N ALA A 92 -0.25 -2.63 9.69
CA ALA A 92 0.14 -3.37 10.89
C ALA A 92 0.26 -4.85 10.56
N GLY A 93 1.26 -5.51 11.07
CA GLY A 93 1.51 -6.93 10.83
C GLY A 93 1.06 -7.83 11.96
N SER A 94 1.13 -9.12 11.72
CA SER A 94 0.79 -10.18 12.68
C SER A 94 -0.64 -10.07 13.23
N ILE A 95 -1.58 -9.63 12.39
CA ILE A 95 -2.99 -9.48 12.77
C ILE A 95 -3.64 -10.85 12.85
N ILE A 96 -4.27 -11.15 14.01
CA ILE A 96 -5.05 -12.37 14.21
C ILE A 96 -6.49 -12.10 13.81
N PRO A 97 -7.04 -12.83 12.83
CA PRO A 97 -8.43 -12.62 12.41
C PRO A 97 -9.41 -13.06 13.49
N THR A 98 -10.59 -12.48 13.47
CA THR A 98 -11.70 -12.84 14.35
C THR A 98 -12.83 -13.51 13.55
N GLY A 99 -13.64 -14.33 14.20
CA GLY A 99 -14.76 -15.03 13.59
C GLY A 99 -14.54 -16.53 13.42
N THR A 100 -15.50 -17.19 12.79
CA THR A 100 -15.47 -18.64 12.49
C THR A 100 -15.64 -18.93 11.00
N GLY A 101 -15.44 -17.88 10.16
CA GLY A 101 -15.64 -17.82 8.72
C GLY A 101 -16.99 -17.18 8.32
N PRO A 102 -17.00 -16.15 7.48
CA PRO A 102 -15.81 -15.46 6.96
C PRO A 102 -15.00 -14.78 8.06
N TRP A 103 -13.69 -14.66 7.83
CA TRP A 103 -12.77 -14.08 8.79
C TRP A 103 -12.72 -12.57 8.67
N THR A 104 -12.60 -11.88 9.81
CA THR A 104 -12.47 -10.42 9.88
C THR A 104 -11.06 -10.04 10.31
N TRP A 105 -10.38 -9.29 9.46
CA TRP A 105 -9.04 -8.76 9.67
C TRP A 105 -9.13 -7.26 9.88
N VAL A 106 -8.44 -6.72 10.89
CA VAL A 106 -8.47 -5.29 11.22
C VAL A 106 -7.05 -4.76 11.27
N TYR A 107 -6.72 -3.89 10.33
CA TYR A 107 -5.39 -3.30 10.15
C TYR A 107 -5.41 -1.82 10.51
N PRO A 108 -4.99 -1.42 11.72
CA PRO A 108 -4.79 0.00 12.04
C PRO A 108 -3.54 0.52 11.31
N PHE A 109 -3.61 1.74 10.79
CA PHE A 109 -2.44 2.45 10.31
C PHE A 109 -1.72 3.08 11.49
N GLU A 110 -0.86 2.33 12.16
CA GLU A 110 -0.09 2.82 13.31
C GLU A 110 0.93 3.85 12.85
N ALA A 111 0.75 5.11 13.22
CA ALA A 111 1.63 6.20 12.79
C ALA A 111 3.02 6.16 13.44
N VAL A 112 3.16 5.50 14.60
CA VAL A 112 4.40 5.48 15.37
C VAL A 112 4.82 4.04 15.66
N ALA A 113 6.04 3.68 15.22
CA ALA A 113 6.68 2.38 15.47
C ALA A 113 5.76 1.16 15.21
N PRO A 114 5.16 1.06 14.01
CA PRO A 114 4.28 -0.05 13.69
C PRO A 114 5.06 -1.38 13.70
N THR A 115 4.36 -2.44 14.11
CA THR A 115 4.88 -3.80 13.93
C THR A 115 4.48 -4.26 12.52
N LEU A 116 5.41 -4.25 11.57
CA LEU A 116 5.19 -4.69 10.21
C LEU A 116 5.79 -6.08 9.99
N VAL A 117 5.16 -6.87 9.13
CA VAL A 117 5.71 -8.17 8.71
C VAL A 117 6.50 -7.98 7.42
N PRO A 118 7.79 -8.33 7.40
CA PRO A 118 8.57 -8.33 6.16
C PRO A 118 8.14 -9.49 5.25
N TYR A 119 8.24 -9.26 3.95
CA TYR A 119 7.88 -10.23 2.92
C TYR A 119 9.06 -10.52 2.00
N ILE A 120 9.01 -11.67 1.36
CA ILE A 120 9.74 -11.90 0.11
C ILE A 120 8.87 -11.48 -1.06
N TRP A 121 9.51 -10.95 -2.10
CA TRP A 121 8.90 -10.67 -3.39
C TRP A 121 9.72 -11.34 -4.47
N GLU A 122 9.08 -12.20 -5.23
CA GLU A 122 9.64 -12.81 -6.43
C GLU A 122 9.00 -12.15 -7.64
N ALA A 123 9.79 -11.64 -8.56
CA ALA A 123 9.29 -11.03 -9.78
C ALA A 123 10.13 -11.42 -10.99
N GLY A 124 9.49 -11.53 -12.14
CA GLY A 124 10.16 -11.84 -13.38
C GLY A 124 9.24 -12.48 -14.41
N THR A 125 9.88 -12.97 -15.46
CA THR A 125 9.21 -13.68 -16.57
C THR A 125 9.25 -15.18 -16.34
N GLU A 126 8.34 -15.93 -16.99
CA GLU A 126 8.39 -17.40 -16.96
C GLU A 126 9.64 -17.99 -17.61
N THR A 127 10.32 -17.22 -18.43
CA THR A 127 11.62 -17.60 -19.00
C THR A 127 12.72 -17.16 -18.05
N SER A 128 13.46 -18.09 -17.51
CA SER A 128 14.42 -18.03 -16.40
C SER A 128 15.52 -16.94 -16.40
N GLN A 129 15.50 -15.97 -17.30
CA GLN A 129 16.60 -15.03 -17.47
C GLN A 129 16.49 -13.74 -16.67
N ASP A 130 15.26 -13.34 -16.27
CA ASP A 130 15.00 -12.09 -15.57
C ASP A 130 14.17 -12.32 -14.28
N GLN A 131 14.53 -13.35 -13.54
CA GLN A 131 13.86 -13.69 -12.29
C GLN A 131 14.70 -13.25 -11.12
N TYR A 132 14.07 -12.52 -10.19
CA TYR A 132 14.72 -11.98 -9.01
C TYR A 132 13.84 -12.16 -7.77
N GLU A 133 14.51 -12.40 -6.65
CA GLU A 133 13.93 -12.39 -5.32
C GLU A 133 14.45 -11.19 -4.53
N ALA A 134 13.56 -10.47 -3.89
CA ALA A 134 13.88 -9.48 -2.88
C ALA A 134 13.37 -9.97 -1.52
N ALA A 135 14.23 -9.95 -0.51
CA ALA A 135 13.88 -10.38 0.83
C ALA A 135 13.90 -9.24 1.84
N GLY A 136 13.17 -9.41 2.94
CA GLY A 136 13.00 -8.39 3.96
C GLY A 136 12.25 -7.17 3.43
N CYS A 137 11.31 -7.36 2.52
CA CYS A 137 10.59 -6.26 1.88
C CYS A 137 9.49 -5.71 2.79
N LEU A 138 9.39 -4.38 2.83
CA LEU A 138 8.28 -3.61 3.39
C LEU A 138 7.81 -2.59 2.36
N ILE A 139 6.57 -2.18 2.47
CA ILE A 139 5.98 -1.15 1.63
C ILE A 139 6.18 0.20 2.30
N ASP A 140 6.94 1.10 1.66
CA ASP A 140 7.18 2.47 2.14
C ASP A 140 5.98 3.37 1.84
N GLU A 141 5.43 3.27 0.64
CA GLU A 141 4.25 4.00 0.24
C GLU A 141 3.23 3.04 -0.37
N LEU A 142 2.00 3.09 0.12
CA LEU A 142 0.87 2.33 -0.39
C LEU A 142 -0.25 3.28 -0.77
N THR A 143 -0.59 3.33 -2.04
CA THR A 143 -1.76 4.04 -2.54
C THR A 143 -2.87 3.05 -2.81
N LEU A 144 -4.06 3.32 -2.27
CA LEU A 144 -5.28 2.54 -2.48
C LEU A 144 -6.36 3.45 -3.07
N GLY A 145 -7.02 3.00 -4.12
CA GLY A 145 -8.06 3.84 -4.71
C GLY A 145 -8.69 3.22 -5.95
N PHE A 146 -9.51 3.99 -6.60
CA PHE A 146 -10.09 3.68 -7.91
C PHE A 146 -10.23 4.95 -8.72
N ASP A 147 -10.15 4.78 -10.02
CA ASP A 147 -10.28 5.84 -10.99
C ASP A 147 -11.74 6.25 -11.17
N ASP A 148 -11.91 7.23 -12.00
CA ASP A 148 -13.14 7.88 -12.30
C ASP A 148 -14.24 6.95 -12.83
N LEU A 149 -15.27 6.73 -12.03
CA LEU A 149 -16.40 5.86 -12.34
C LEU A 149 -17.26 6.33 -13.54
N GLU A 150 -17.09 7.57 -13.98
CA GLU A 150 -17.83 8.12 -15.12
C GLU A 150 -17.14 7.84 -16.45
N ALA A 151 -15.85 7.46 -16.42
CA ALA A 151 -15.15 7.05 -17.62
C ALA A 151 -15.66 5.69 -18.11
N PRO A 152 -15.68 5.41 -19.42
CA PRO A 152 -16.05 4.08 -19.92
C PRO A 152 -15.03 3.02 -19.49
N GLY A 153 -15.48 1.93 -18.90
CA GLY A 153 -14.62 0.80 -18.57
C GLY A 153 -14.95 0.10 -17.25
N ALA A 154 -14.11 -0.83 -16.87
CA ALA A 154 -14.10 -1.39 -15.53
C ALA A 154 -13.27 -0.47 -14.62
N HIS A 155 -13.75 -0.26 -13.40
CA HIS A 155 -13.11 0.60 -12.40
C HIS A 155 -12.82 -0.23 -11.15
N PRO A 156 -11.84 -1.15 -11.20
CA PRO A 156 -11.44 -1.90 -10.03
C PRO A 156 -10.79 -0.95 -9.00
N TRP A 157 -10.83 -1.32 -7.75
CA TRP A 157 -9.88 -0.79 -6.80
C TRP A 157 -8.48 -1.23 -7.22
N THR A 158 -7.56 -0.30 -7.18
CA THR A 158 -6.15 -0.51 -7.50
C THR A 158 -5.29 -0.25 -6.27
N PHE A 159 -4.13 -0.84 -6.27
CA PHE A 159 -3.05 -0.48 -5.37
C PHE A 159 -1.81 -0.08 -6.18
N ASP A 160 -1.02 0.82 -5.63
CA ASP A 160 0.35 1.09 -6.06
C ASP A 160 1.23 1.05 -4.82
N ALA A 161 2.18 0.13 -4.82
CA ALA A 161 3.05 -0.12 -3.69
C ALA A 161 4.49 0.22 -4.04
N SER A 162 5.08 1.20 -3.37
CA SER A 162 6.52 1.44 -3.38
C SER A 162 7.18 0.54 -2.36
N VAL A 163 7.88 -0.48 -2.83
CA VAL A 163 8.46 -1.54 -2.00
C VAL A 163 9.96 -1.33 -1.84
N MET A 164 10.43 -1.48 -0.60
CA MET A 164 11.85 -1.47 -0.27
C MET A 164 12.24 -2.81 0.35
N GLY A 165 13.30 -3.44 -0.16
CA GLY A 165 13.83 -4.71 0.36
C GLY A 165 15.24 -4.58 0.91
N LEU A 166 15.62 -5.50 1.79
CA LEU A 166 16.98 -5.55 2.36
C LEU A 166 17.97 -6.21 1.41
N THR A 167 17.51 -7.13 0.56
CA THR A 167 18.36 -7.86 -0.40
C THR A 167 17.70 -7.96 -1.76
N ARG A 168 18.51 -8.30 -2.76
CA ARG A 168 18.06 -8.75 -4.08
C ARG A 168 19.02 -9.81 -4.57
N GLU A 169 18.46 -10.93 -5.00
CA GLU A 169 19.21 -12.04 -5.59
C GLU A 169 18.55 -12.51 -6.89
N ALA A 170 19.36 -13.09 -7.78
CA ALA A 170 18.80 -13.80 -8.92
C ALA A 170 18.30 -15.16 -8.42
N ALA A 171 17.03 -15.40 -8.53
CA ALA A 171 16.38 -16.62 -8.04
C ALA A 171 15.25 -17.02 -8.99
N ALA A 172 15.04 -18.33 -9.13
CA ALA A 172 13.90 -18.81 -9.90
C ALA A 172 12.60 -18.53 -9.12
N LEU A 173 11.55 -18.16 -9.86
CA LEU A 173 10.22 -18.03 -9.27
C LEU A 173 9.76 -19.35 -8.66
N THR A 174 9.05 -19.29 -7.55
CA THR A 174 8.43 -20.45 -6.94
C THR A 174 7.54 -21.17 -7.94
N ALA A 175 7.86 -22.44 -8.21
CA ALA A 175 7.16 -23.22 -9.21
C ALA A 175 5.79 -23.68 -8.71
N SER A 176 4.87 -23.88 -9.68
CA SER A 176 3.58 -24.53 -9.44
C SER A 176 2.61 -23.77 -8.52
N LEU A 177 2.80 -22.48 -8.30
CA LEU A 177 1.77 -21.69 -7.67
C LEU A 177 0.56 -21.58 -8.60
N SER A 178 -0.58 -22.06 -8.14
CA SER A 178 -1.86 -21.82 -8.80
C SER A 178 -2.38 -20.44 -8.40
N SER A 179 -2.94 -19.69 -9.37
CA SER A 179 -3.71 -18.50 -9.02
C SER A 179 -4.91 -18.94 -8.19
N THR A 180 -4.98 -18.49 -6.94
CA THR A 180 -6.18 -18.66 -6.13
C THR A 180 -7.32 -17.88 -6.80
N ALA A 181 -8.53 -18.42 -6.79
CA ALA A 181 -9.70 -17.65 -7.20
C ALA A 181 -9.84 -16.44 -6.27
N VAL A 182 -9.72 -15.26 -6.83
CA VAL A 182 -9.78 -13.99 -6.10
C VAL A 182 -10.94 -13.15 -6.62
N GLU A 183 -11.51 -12.35 -5.75
CA GLU A 183 -12.56 -11.41 -6.12
C GLU A 183 -12.00 -9.99 -6.11
N THR A 184 -11.95 -9.36 -7.29
CA THR A 184 -11.50 -7.96 -7.43
C THR A 184 -12.52 -7.00 -6.84
N MET A 185 -12.06 -6.07 -6.03
CA MET A 185 -12.89 -5.01 -5.47
C MET A 185 -13.30 -4.03 -6.56
N GLN A 186 -14.58 -3.68 -6.63
CA GLN A 186 -15.12 -2.81 -7.68
C GLN A 186 -15.41 -1.41 -7.15
N GLY A 187 -14.89 -0.37 -7.82
CA GLY A 187 -15.08 1.02 -7.42
C GLY A 187 -16.55 1.44 -7.42
N HIS A 188 -17.35 1.00 -8.40
CA HIS A 188 -18.77 1.33 -8.50
C HIS A 188 -19.64 0.71 -7.38
N LEU A 189 -19.12 -0.29 -6.67
CA LEU A 189 -19.76 -0.89 -5.49
C LEU A 189 -19.33 -0.20 -4.18
N THR A 190 -18.55 0.87 -4.28
CA THR A 190 -18.07 1.62 -3.12
C THR A 190 -19.13 2.57 -2.60
N VAL A 191 -19.46 2.43 -1.33
CA VAL A 191 -20.35 3.33 -0.60
C VAL A 191 -19.52 4.25 0.29
N LEU A 192 -19.66 5.55 0.08
CA LEU A 192 -19.10 6.57 0.96
C LEU A 192 -20.08 6.92 2.07
N LYS A 193 -19.62 6.81 3.33
CA LYS A 193 -20.31 7.34 4.51
C LYS A 193 -19.48 8.42 5.16
N GLU A 194 -20.14 9.47 5.62
CA GLU A 194 -19.47 10.60 6.22
C GLU A 194 -20.14 11.07 7.52
N GLY A 195 -19.39 11.77 8.34
CA GLY A 195 -19.91 12.42 9.53
C GLY A 195 -18.88 13.29 10.24
N SER A 196 -19.32 13.94 11.31
CA SER A 196 -18.45 14.74 12.15
C SER A 196 -17.49 13.83 12.96
N THR A 197 -16.42 14.44 13.49
CA THR A 197 -15.44 13.75 14.34
C THR A 197 -16.02 13.19 15.65
N ALA A 198 -17.25 13.58 16.03
CA ALA A 198 -17.97 13.03 17.17
C ALA A 198 -18.81 11.79 16.84
N THR A 199 -19.04 11.51 15.55
CA THR A 199 -19.90 10.41 15.10
C THR A 199 -19.10 9.12 15.01
N ALA A 200 -19.57 8.04 15.64
CA ALA A 200 -18.94 6.73 15.51
C ALA A 200 -18.97 6.24 14.04
N PHE A 201 -17.93 5.54 13.59
CA PHE A 201 -17.84 5.06 12.20
C PHE A 201 -19.01 4.18 11.77
N ALA A 202 -19.57 3.39 12.68
CA ALA A 202 -20.76 2.57 12.41
C ALA A 202 -22.05 3.40 12.18
N SER A 203 -22.08 4.66 12.64
CA SER A 203 -23.23 5.55 12.60
C SER A 203 -23.10 6.69 11.59
N LEU A 204 -22.07 6.64 10.71
CA LEU A 204 -21.89 7.63 9.66
C LEU A 204 -23.03 7.58 8.64
N SER A 205 -23.41 8.73 8.12
CA SER A 205 -24.48 8.86 7.13
C SER A 205 -23.96 8.58 5.72
N GLU A 206 -24.72 7.85 4.94
CA GLU A 206 -24.39 7.53 3.56
C GLU A 206 -24.56 8.75 2.64
N LEU A 207 -23.57 8.99 1.78
CA LEU A 207 -23.62 9.91 0.65
C LEU A 207 -23.86 9.11 -0.64
N THR A 208 -25.09 8.65 -0.82
CA THR A 208 -25.49 7.76 -1.92
C THR A 208 -25.17 8.38 -3.29
N GLY A 209 -24.45 7.61 -4.14
CA GLY A 209 -24.22 7.96 -5.56
C GLY A 209 -23.38 9.21 -5.78
N SER A 210 -22.63 9.66 -4.77
CA SER A 210 -21.87 10.92 -4.85
C SER A 210 -20.39 10.74 -5.11
N LEU A 211 -19.80 9.57 -4.80
CA LEU A 211 -18.37 9.35 -4.98
C LEU A 211 -18.07 9.02 -6.44
N VAL A 212 -17.14 9.77 -7.05
CA VAL A 212 -16.74 9.62 -8.46
C VAL A 212 -15.36 8.98 -8.57
N SER A 213 -14.41 9.39 -7.75
CA SER A 213 -13.08 8.79 -7.65
C SER A 213 -12.55 8.94 -6.24
N PHE A 214 -11.61 8.08 -5.89
CA PHE A 214 -10.97 8.11 -4.58
C PHE A 214 -9.54 7.59 -4.67
N SER A 215 -8.65 8.22 -3.93
CA SER A 215 -7.27 7.76 -3.73
C SER A 215 -6.82 8.13 -2.32
N ALA A 216 -6.23 7.17 -1.62
CA ALA A 216 -5.58 7.39 -0.33
C ALA A 216 -4.16 6.83 -0.37
N THR A 217 -3.19 7.66 -0.01
CA THR A 217 -1.77 7.31 -0.01
C THR A 217 -1.25 7.29 1.42
N PHE A 218 -0.63 6.18 1.81
CA PHE A 218 -0.08 5.94 3.15
C PHE A 218 1.42 5.78 3.06
N ARG A 219 2.18 6.68 3.70
CA ARG A 219 3.65 6.71 3.67
C ARG A 219 4.23 6.35 5.02
N ARG A 220 5.29 5.56 5.03
CA ARG A 220 5.99 5.08 6.23
C ARG A 220 7.35 5.73 6.50
N SER A 221 7.96 6.34 5.48
CA SER A 221 9.33 6.89 5.57
C SER A 221 10.35 5.87 6.11
N LEU A 222 10.39 4.71 5.48
CA LEU A 222 11.25 3.60 5.87
C LEU A 222 12.74 3.93 5.68
N VAL A 223 13.56 3.48 6.61
CA VAL A 223 15.03 3.60 6.53
C VAL A 223 15.67 2.26 6.83
N ARG A 224 16.57 1.81 5.95
CA ARG A 224 17.39 0.63 6.20
C ARG A 224 18.40 0.92 7.32
N ARG A 225 18.37 0.12 8.39
CA ARG A 225 19.32 0.25 9.50
C ARG A 225 20.55 -0.60 9.25
N LEU A 226 21.71 0.05 9.25
CA LEU A 226 23.01 -0.59 9.22
C LEU A 226 23.51 -0.75 10.64
N TYR A 227 23.85 -1.95 11.00
CA TYR A 227 24.60 -2.21 12.22
C TYR A 227 26.04 -2.52 11.87
N GLY A 228 27.01 -1.96 12.60
CA GLY A 228 28.42 -2.31 12.47
C GLY A 228 28.59 -3.81 12.63
N GLY A 229 29.00 -4.48 11.58
CA GLY A 229 29.09 -5.94 11.50
C GLY A 229 29.82 -6.37 10.24
N THR A 230 29.75 -7.64 9.94
CA THR A 230 30.52 -8.29 8.88
C THR A 230 29.87 -8.29 7.51
N THR A 231 28.66 -7.73 7.35
CA THR A 231 27.89 -7.77 6.10
C THR A 231 27.56 -6.37 5.59
N ASP A 232 27.49 -6.22 4.27
CA ASP A 232 27.07 -5.01 3.57
C ASP A 232 25.53 -4.91 3.42
N VAL A 233 24.81 -5.79 4.09
CA VAL A 233 23.35 -5.86 4.10
C VAL A 233 22.79 -5.19 5.36
N ALA A 234 21.70 -4.42 5.20
CA ALA A 234 21.02 -3.82 6.33
C ALA A 234 20.47 -4.89 7.28
N GLY A 235 20.67 -4.70 8.59
CA GLY A 235 20.23 -5.66 9.62
C GLY A 235 18.78 -5.47 10.04
N GLY A 236 18.05 -4.55 9.43
CA GLY A 236 16.64 -4.30 9.75
C GLY A 236 16.13 -2.95 9.28
N TRP A 237 14.93 -2.62 9.71
CA TRP A 237 14.21 -1.42 9.36
C TRP A 237 14.15 -0.41 10.50
N GLY A 238 14.08 0.86 10.16
CA GLY A 238 13.74 1.96 11.02
C GLY A 238 12.79 2.91 10.30
N PHE A 239 12.24 3.83 11.05
CA PHE A 239 11.39 4.88 10.53
C PHE A 239 12.11 6.22 10.69
N SER A 240 12.18 7.02 9.63
CA SER A 240 12.80 8.36 9.71
C SER A 240 11.84 9.39 10.26
N ASP A 241 10.55 9.17 10.09
CA ASP A 241 9.48 10.06 10.53
C ASP A 241 8.24 9.25 10.91
N LYS A 242 7.19 9.93 11.35
CA LYS A 242 5.87 9.33 11.57
C LYS A 242 5.22 8.99 10.25
N GLY A 243 4.45 7.91 10.24
CA GLY A 243 3.60 7.60 9.10
C GLY A 243 2.59 8.73 8.83
N VAL A 244 2.47 9.11 7.57
CA VAL A 244 1.52 10.13 7.10
C VAL A 244 0.59 9.56 6.06
N GLY A 245 -0.62 10.09 5.97
CA GLY A 245 -1.58 9.70 4.95
C GLY A 245 -2.22 10.92 4.32
N GLU A 246 -2.45 10.84 3.02
CA GLU A 246 -3.12 11.87 2.24
C GLU A 246 -4.30 11.25 1.50
N ILE A 247 -5.35 12.05 1.28
CA ILE A 247 -6.50 11.65 0.46
C ILE A 247 -6.77 12.63 -0.65
N THR A 248 -7.24 12.10 -1.76
CA THR A 248 -7.90 12.85 -2.83
C THR A 248 -9.19 12.16 -3.23
N ALA A 249 -10.25 12.92 -3.46
CA ALA A 249 -11.53 12.36 -3.89
C ALA A 249 -12.31 13.34 -4.74
N LYS A 250 -13.11 12.83 -5.68
CA LYS A 250 -14.10 13.59 -6.40
C LYS A 250 -15.50 13.18 -5.96
N VAL A 251 -16.27 14.16 -5.53
CA VAL A 251 -17.63 13.96 -5.01
C VAL A 251 -18.60 14.84 -5.78
N ARG A 252 -19.68 14.28 -6.33
CA ARG A 252 -20.72 15.03 -7.05
C ARG A 252 -21.35 16.09 -6.16
N VAL A 253 -21.60 17.25 -6.76
CA VAL A 253 -22.30 18.35 -6.07
C VAL A 253 -23.78 18.03 -5.95
N SER A 254 -24.23 17.86 -4.72
CA SER A 254 -25.63 17.72 -4.32
C SER A 254 -25.92 18.63 -3.14
N ALA A 255 -27.18 18.79 -2.75
CA ALA A 255 -27.51 19.55 -1.55
C ALA A 255 -26.81 18.98 -0.30
N THR A 256 -26.75 17.64 -0.21
CA THR A 256 -26.12 16.92 0.91
C THR A 256 -24.60 17.07 0.89
N SER A 257 -23.93 16.82 -0.24
CA SER A 257 -22.48 16.97 -0.34
C SER A 257 -22.04 18.43 -0.17
N LYS A 258 -22.85 19.40 -0.64
CA LYS A 258 -22.60 20.81 -0.39
C LYS A 258 -22.58 21.11 1.10
N SER A 259 -23.64 20.76 1.82
CA SER A 259 -23.76 21.00 3.26
C SER A 259 -22.65 20.29 4.06
N ASN A 260 -22.39 19.04 3.73
CA ASN A 260 -21.55 18.17 4.56
C ASN A 260 -20.06 18.33 4.27
N ILE A 261 -19.68 18.69 3.04
CA ILE A 261 -18.29 18.83 2.62
C ILE A 261 -17.91 20.29 2.43
N HIS A 262 -18.50 20.95 1.44
CA HIS A 262 -18.09 22.30 1.05
C HIS A 262 -18.41 23.35 2.12
N ASP A 263 -19.64 23.39 2.63
CA ASP A 263 -20.05 24.38 3.62
C ASP A 263 -19.35 24.11 4.97
N ALA A 264 -19.14 22.86 5.32
CA ALA A 264 -18.36 22.48 6.50
C ALA A 264 -16.89 22.93 6.40
N TRP A 265 -16.25 22.78 5.25
CA TRP A 265 -14.91 23.29 5.00
C TRP A 265 -14.87 24.83 5.04
N ASN A 266 -15.83 25.49 4.41
CA ASN A 266 -15.87 26.95 4.30
C ASN A 266 -16.20 27.65 5.64
N THR A 267 -16.91 26.97 6.55
CA THR A 267 -17.30 27.52 7.86
C THR A 267 -16.35 27.17 8.98
N SER A 268 -15.39 26.29 8.78
CA SER A 268 -14.56 25.72 9.84
C SER A 268 -13.44 26.60 10.38
N GLY A 269 -13.39 27.88 10.07
CA GLY A 269 -12.54 28.91 10.71
C GLY A 269 -11.10 28.49 11.05
N ALA A 270 -10.87 27.98 12.25
CA ALA A 270 -9.55 27.61 12.77
C ALA A 270 -9.24 26.11 12.71
N SER A 271 -10.21 25.26 12.41
CA SER A 271 -10.01 23.81 12.21
C SER A 271 -10.11 23.50 10.71
N LEU A 272 -9.31 22.55 10.23
CA LEU A 272 -9.22 22.15 8.81
C LEU A 272 -10.50 21.44 8.29
N GLY A 273 -11.68 21.69 8.85
CA GLY A 273 -12.92 21.02 8.46
C GLY A 273 -12.83 19.51 8.60
N GLU A 274 -12.34 19.04 9.76
CA GLU A 274 -12.12 17.62 9.97
C GLU A 274 -13.39 16.78 9.85
N LYS A 275 -13.28 15.66 9.16
CA LYS A 275 -14.35 14.72 8.88
C LYS A 275 -13.90 13.29 9.11
N ARG A 276 -14.89 12.42 9.40
CA ARG A 276 -14.74 10.98 9.35
C ARG A 276 -15.40 10.44 8.10
N TRP A 277 -14.67 9.63 7.38
CA TRP A 277 -15.16 8.89 6.22
C TRP A 277 -15.01 7.39 6.45
N ARG A 278 -15.99 6.65 5.98
CA ARG A 278 -15.92 5.22 5.76
C ARG A 278 -16.23 4.92 4.31
N LEU A 279 -15.28 4.31 3.63
CA LEU A 279 -15.51 3.71 2.33
C LEU A 279 -15.77 2.24 2.52
N SER A 280 -16.86 1.74 1.98
CA SER A 280 -17.27 0.34 2.12
C SER A 280 -17.42 -0.27 0.74
N VAL A 281 -16.70 -1.36 0.48
CA VAL A 281 -16.82 -2.15 -0.76
C VAL A 281 -17.35 -3.52 -0.38
N VAL A 282 -18.43 -3.94 -1.04
CA VAL A 282 -19.06 -5.24 -0.80
C VAL A 282 -18.83 -6.13 -2.02
N GLY A 283 -18.31 -7.32 -1.80
CA GLY A 283 -18.16 -8.34 -2.83
C GLY A 283 -19.46 -9.10 -3.12
N THR A 284 -19.35 -10.04 -4.03
CA THR A 284 -20.51 -10.88 -4.48
C THR A 284 -20.96 -11.91 -3.45
N THR A 285 -20.08 -12.22 -2.48
CA THR A 285 -20.38 -13.18 -1.42
C THR A 285 -20.44 -12.47 -0.06
N THR A 286 -19.65 -12.94 0.89
CA THR A 286 -19.51 -12.32 2.23
C THR A 286 -18.31 -11.40 2.33
N ASN A 287 -17.57 -11.22 1.21
CA ASN A 287 -16.40 -10.38 1.17
C ASN A 287 -16.74 -8.90 1.33
N LEU A 288 -15.99 -8.22 2.16
CA LEU A 288 -16.21 -6.83 2.50
C LEU A 288 -14.88 -6.15 2.81
N MET A 289 -14.72 -4.91 2.37
CA MET A 289 -13.64 -4.03 2.86
C MET A 289 -14.25 -2.72 3.37
N HIS A 290 -13.79 -2.29 4.54
CA HIS A 290 -13.99 -0.93 5.04
C HIS A 290 -12.64 -0.23 5.15
N LEU A 291 -12.56 0.99 4.63
CA LEU A 291 -11.50 1.93 4.91
C LEU A 291 -12.10 3.07 5.76
N ASP A 292 -11.72 3.09 7.03
CA ASP A 292 -12.10 4.11 8.00
C ASP A 292 -10.97 5.12 8.14
N LEU A 293 -11.26 6.40 8.01
CA LEU A 293 -10.27 7.46 8.14
C LEU A 293 -10.87 8.75 8.71
N ARG A 294 -10.05 9.48 9.46
CA ARG A 294 -10.30 10.87 9.82
C ARG A 294 -9.31 11.74 9.07
N PHE A 295 -9.77 12.80 8.49
CA PHE A 295 -8.90 13.72 7.75
C PHE A 295 -9.31 15.17 7.92
N GLY A 296 -8.33 16.07 7.78
CA GLY A 296 -8.53 17.50 7.66
C GLY A 296 -8.54 17.91 6.19
N MET A 297 -9.55 18.64 5.76
CA MET A 297 -9.67 19.10 4.37
C MET A 297 -8.77 20.31 4.14
N PHE A 298 -7.83 20.22 3.19
CA PHE A 298 -6.99 21.34 2.77
C PHE A 298 -7.68 22.19 1.71
N ALA A 299 -8.35 21.54 0.76
CA ALA A 299 -9.03 22.20 -0.33
C ALA A 299 -10.28 21.44 -0.75
N VAL A 300 -11.30 22.18 -1.14
CA VAL A 300 -12.55 21.65 -1.71
C VAL A 300 -12.97 22.53 -2.88
N PRO A 301 -12.16 22.66 -3.96
CA PRO A 301 -12.53 23.41 -5.13
C PRO A 301 -13.73 22.78 -5.83
N VAL A 302 -14.51 23.60 -6.51
CA VAL A 302 -15.59 23.12 -7.37
C VAL A 302 -15.03 23.01 -8.78
N GLY A 303 -14.94 21.76 -9.26
CA GLY A 303 -14.65 21.45 -10.64
C GLY A 303 -15.93 21.31 -11.48
N GLU A 304 -15.78 21.29 -12.79
CA GLU A 304 -16.84 20.94 -13.75
C GLU A 304 -16.33 19.77 -14.59
N ARG A 305 -17.18 18.77 -14.76
CA ARG A 305 -16.88 17.62 -15.58
C ARG A 305 -18.13 17.17 -16.31
N ASP A 306 -18.04 17.05 -17.63
CA ASP A 306 -19.12 16.63 -18.52
C ASP A 306 -20.46 17.35 -18.26
N GLY A 307 -20.38 18.64 -17.83
CA GLY A 307 -21.55 19.45 -17.47
C GLY A 307 -22.07 19.25 -16.04
N GLU A 308 -21.49 18.32 -15.27
CA GLU A 308 -21.79 18.13 -13.85
C GLU A 308 -20.73 18.80 -12.96
N ARG A 309 -21.16 19.33 -11.82
CA ARG A 309 -20.25 19.92 -10.84
C ARG A 309 -19.77 18.85 -9.85
N VAL A 310 -18.48 18.84 -9.59
CA VAL A 310 -17.83 17.98 -8.61
C VAL A 310 -17.05 18.80 -7.59
N TYR A 311 -17.00 18.31 -6.34
CA TYR A 311 -16.05 18.78 -5.34
C TYR A 311 -14.78 17.94 -5.43
N GLU A 312 -13.64 18.59 -5.60
CA GLU A 312 -12.34 17.95 -5.54
C GLU A 312 -11.80 18.11 -4.11
N VAL A 313 -11.99 17.07 -3.31
CA VAL A 313 -11.58 17.06 -1.91
C VAL A 313 -10.13 16.59 -1.84
N SER A 314 -9.27 17.35 -1.16
CA SER A 314 -7.94 16.93 -0.79
C SER A 314 -7.69 17.21 0.69
N GLY A 315 -6.95 16.33 1.35
CA GLY A 315 -6.71 16.46 2.78
C GLY A 315 -5.64 15.51 3.31
N GLU A 316 -5.21 15.77 4.52
CA GLU A 316 -4.28 14.94 5.27
C GLU A 316 -5.04 14.08 6.27
N ILE A 317 -4.65 12.81 6.36
CA ILE A 317 -5.20 11.88 7.35
C ILE A 317 -4.62 12.22 8.72
N VAL A 318 -5.49 12.39 9.70
CA VAL A 318 -5.12 12.81 11.07
C VAL A 318 -5.53 11.76 12.09
N ASP A 319 -4.85 11.73 13.23
CA ASP A 319 -5.11 10.78 14.31
C ASP A 319 -6.58 10.80 14.75
N ASP A 320 -7.19 9.63 14.84
CA ASP A 320 -8.53 9.44 15.37
C ASP A 320 -8.50 8.70 16.71
N THR A 321 -9.01 9.35 17.74
CA THR A 321 -9.03 8.80 19.10
C THR A 321 -9.91 7.56 19.27
N THR A 322 -10.88 7.36 18.37
CA THR A 322 -11.78 6.18 18.40
C THR A 322 -11.11 4.97 17.77
N LEU A 323 -10.35 5.18 16.69
CA LEU A 323 -9.56 4.12 16.03
C LEU A 323 -8.23 3.88 16.76
N ASN A 324 -7.78 4.84 17.58
CA ASN A 324 -6.41 4.90 18.11
C ASN A 324 -5.35 4.83 17.00
N ALA A 325 -5.70 5.31 15.80
CA ALA A 325 -4.89 5.35 14.60
C ALA A 325 -5.43 6.41 13.64
N PRO A 326 -4.63 6.95 12.71
CA PRO A 326 -5.11 7.87 11.68
C PRO A 326 -6.13 7.25 10.73
N ALA A 327 -5.94 5.97 10.40
CA ALA A 327 -6.82 5.19 9.55
C ALA A 327 -6.86 3.72 9.96
N GLN A 328 -7.88 3.01 9.50
CA GLN A 328 -8.03 1.57 9.72
C GLN A 328 -8.66 0.92 8.50
N VAL A 329 -8.09 -0.19 8.06
CA VAL A 329 -8.70 -1.06 7.05
C VAL A 329 -9.25 -2.31 7.72
N THR A 330 -10.51 -2.61 7.48
CA THR A 330 -11.13 -3.87 7.89
C THR A 330 -11.45 -4.68 6.64
N VAL A 331 -10.93 -5.89 6.56
CA VAL A 331 -11.22 -6.83 5.47
C VAL A 331 -11.97 -8.03 6.04
N VAL A 332 -13.06 -8.39 5.39
CA VAL A 332 -13.79 -9.63 5.66
C VAL A 332 -13.66 -10.51 4.43
N SER A 333 -13.09 -11.68 4.59
CA SER A 333 -12.85 -12.60 3.49
C SER A 333 -13.09 -14.05 3.91
N ALA A 334 -13.50 -14.87 2.94
CA ALA A 334 -13.61 -16.31 3.12
C ALA A 334 -12.25 -17.02 3.15
N LEU A 335 -11.16 -16.32 2.83
CA LEU A 335 -9.82 -16.87 2.92
C LEU A 335 -9.54 -17.24 4.37
N VAL A 336 -9.38 -18.53 4.58
CA VAL A 336 -9.06 -19.11 5.89
C VAL A 336 -7.56 -19.13 6.03
N SER A 337 -7.10 -18.56 7.13
CA SER A 337 -5.85 -18.85 7.80
C SER A 337 -4.53 -18.56 7.10
N ASP A 338 -3.62 -18.36 7.98
CA ASP A 338 -2.18 -18.49 7.92
C ASP A 338 -1.44 -17.52 7.04
N LEU A 339 -1.74 -16.20 7.30
CA LEU A 339 -0.74 -15.15 7.12
C LEU A 339 0.32 -15.23 8.24
N THR A 340 0.13 -16.08 9.24
CA THR A 340 1.17 -16.35 10.25
C THR A 340 2.26 -17.22 9.64
N PRO A 341 3.50 -16.73 9.61
CA PRO A 341 4.65 -17.49 9.15
C PRO A 341 4.94 -18.72 10.00
#